data_593778bafc89afe3a094b1af7fe1c619
#
_entry.id   593778bafc89afe3a094b1af7fe1c619
#
_cell.length_a   1.000
_cell.length_b   1.000
_cell.length_c   1.000
_cell.angle_alpha   90.00
_cell.angle_beta   90.00
_cell.angle_gamma   90.00
#
_symmetry.space_group_name_H-M   'P 1'
#
loop_
_entity.id
_entity.type
_entity.pdbx_description
1 polymer ?
#
loop_
_entity_poly.entity_id
_entity_poly.type
_entity_poly.pdbx_seq_one_letter_code
_entity_poly.pdbx_strand_id
1 'polypeptide(L)'
;HMINLGIVKEGGHRVKLPDGPSFFVPESEMALNKWIDLVIEYEEGKIRILVNGKGNTYEHQKVTIINPKAKGKHRFTFKGGPECEILFDYVILWDCAD
;
A
#
# COMPACT_ATOMS: atom_id res chain seq x y z
N HIS A 1 2.42 11.86 -7.08
CA HIS A 1 1.83 11.74 -5.75
C HIS A 1 2.11 10.35 -5.23
N MET A 2 2.60 10.28 -4.02
CA MET A 2 3.14 9.03 -3.49
C MET A 2 2.37 8.61 -2.24
N ILE A 3 2.04 7.33 -2.21
CA ILE A 3 1.48 6.68 -1.03
C ILE A 3 2.52 5.70 -0.54
N ASN A 4 2.87 5.80 0.73
CA ASN A 4 3.85 4.90 1.33
C ASN A 4 3.19 3.99 2.35
N LEU A 5 3.52 2.72 2.28
CA LEU A 5 3.10 1.71 3.24
C LEU A 5 4.36 1.10 3.83
N GLY A 6 4.48 1.11 5.14
CA GLY A 6 5.67 0.60 5.79
C GLY A 6 5.40 -0.17 7.06
N ILE A 7 6.21 -1.18 7.31
CA ILE A 7 6.17 -1.94 8.56
C ILE A 7 6.84 -1.12 9.65
N VAL A 8 6.20 -1.05 10.80
CA VAL A 8 6.79 -0.45 11.99
C VAL A 8 7.47 -1.55 12.80
N LYS A 9 8.74 -1.34 13.12
CA LYS A 9 9.57 -2.35 13.77
C LYS A 9 8.97 -2.88 15.07
N GLU A 10 8.32 -2.02 15.82
CA GLU A 10 7.69 -2.34 17.10
C GLU A 10 6.34 -3.04 16.95
N GLY A 11 5.85 -3.18 15.73
CA GLY A 11 4.60 -3.83 15.41
C GLY A 11 3.63 -2.90 14.69
N GLY A 12 2.83 -3.48 13.79
CA GLY A 12 1.86 -2.74 13.00
C GLY A 12 2.43 -2.15 11.72
N HIS A 13 1.63 -1.35 11.04
CA HIS A 13 2.08 -0.67 9.84
C HIS A 13 1.64 0.79 9.83
N ARG A 14 2.30 1.57 8.98
CA ARG A 14 1.97 2.98 8.77
C ARG A 14 1.65 3.23 7.31
N VAL A 15 0.61 4.01 7.07
CA VAL A 15 0.23 4.47 5.73
C VAL A 15 0.43 5.98 5.69
N LYS A 16 1.20 6.45 4.72
CA LYS A 16 1.40 7.89 4.50
C LYS A 16 0.78 8.26 3.16
N LEU A 17 -0.17 9.17 3.20
CA LEU A 17 -0.86 9.69 2.03
C LEU A 17 -0.13 10.89 1.44
N PRO A 18 -0.46 11.31 0.21
CA PRO A 18 0.11 12.52 -0.36
C PRO A 18 -0.10 13.73 0.55
N ASP A 19 0.84 14.67 0.53
CA ASP A 19 0.83 15.90 1.34
C ASP A 19 0.98 15.69 2.85
N GLY A 20 1.32 14.48 3.27
CA GLY A 20 1.77 14.26 4.61
C GLY A 20 0.88 13.56 5.61
N PRO A 21 -0.46 13.43 5.41
CA PRO A 21 -1.26 12.67 6.36
C PRO A 21 -0.70 11.27 6.57
N SER A 22 -0.58 10.87 7.84
CA SER A 22 0.00 9.59 8.20
C SER A 22 -0.91 8.88 9.19
N PHE A 23 -1.14 7.61 8.97
CA PHE A 23 -2.00 6.77 9.80
C PHE A 23 -1.22 5.57 10.28
N PHE A 24 -1.33 5.29 11.56
CA PHE A 24 -0.68 4.13 12.16
C PHE A 24 -1.73 3.09 12.52
N VAL A 25 -1.47 1.84 12.13
CA VAL A 25 -2.36 0.70 12.41
C VAL A 25 -1.61 -0.28 13.31
N PRO A 26 -1.73 -0.13 14.64
CA PRO A 26 -0.94 -0.94 15.57
C PRO A 26 -1.35 -2.42 15.59
N GLU A 27 -2.58 -2.70 15.22
CA GLU A 27 -3.13 -4.06 15.25
C GLU A 27 -2.89 -4.84 13.96
N SER A 28 -2.13 -4.25 13.04
CA SER A 28 -1.88 -4.87 11.75
C SER A 28 -1.06 -6.15 11.89
N GLU A 29 -1.39 -7.15 11.08
CA GLU A 29 -0.62 -8.36 10.97
C GLU A 29 0.62 -8.21 10.07
N MET A 30 0.82 -7.03 9.49
CA MET A 30 2.02 -6.74 8.71
C MET A 30 3.22 -6.68 9.64
N ALA A 31 4.12 -7.63 9.51
CA ALA A 31 5.25 -7.78 10.41
C ALA A 31 6.45 -8.37 9.70
N LEU A 32 7.62 -8.17 10.29
CA LEU A 32 8.85 -8.80 9.79
C LEU A 32 8.79 -10.32 9.98
N ASN A 33 9.44 -11.02 9.07
CA ASN A 33 9.57 -12.48 9.11
C ASN A 33 8.25 -13.25 9.05
N LYS A 34 7.24 -12.64 8.43
CA LYS A 34 5.95 -13.29 8.20
C LYS A 34 5.52 -13.10 6.76
N TRP A 35 4.96 -14.15 6.17
CA TRP A 35 4.24 -14.00 4.92
C TRP A 35 2.93 -13.31 5.19
N ILE A 36 2.60 -12.34 4.36
CA ILE A 36 1.34 -11.60 4.46
C ILE A 36 0.67 -11.55 3.09
N ASP A 37 -0.65 -11.48 3.14
CA ASP A 37 -1.48 -11.27 1.98
C ASP A 37 -1.84 -9.78 1.95
N LEU A 38 -1.32 -9.06 0.96
CA LEU A 38 -1.51 -7.62 0.87
C LEU A 38 -2.35 -7.32 -0.36
N VAL A 39 -3.48 -6.65 -0.15
CA VAL A 39 -4.35 -6.19 -1.23
C VAL A 39 -4.48 -4.68 -1.15
N ILE A 40 -4.27 -4.03 -2.28
CA ILE A 40 -4.42 -2.58 -2.40
C ILE A 40 -5.43 -2.31 -3.50
N GLU A 41 -6.52 -1.64 -3.16
CA GLU A 41 -7.57 -1.28 -4.09
C GLU A 41 -7.63 0.24 -4.25
N TYR A 42 -7.69 0.70 -5.49
CA TYR A 42 -7.76 2.12 -5.82
C TYR A 42 -9.11 2.47 -6.41
N GLU A 43 -9.71 3.53 -5.89
CA GLU A 43 -10.82 4.24 -6.51
C GLU A 43 -10.43 5.72 -6.54
N GLU A 44 -11.13 6.50 -7.34
CA GLU A 44 -10.88 7.93 -7.36
C GLU A 44 -11.16 8.54 -5.99
N GLY A 45 -10.16 9.17 -5.40
CA GLY A 45 -10.26 9.76 -4.08
C GLY A 45 -10.13 8.79 -2.91
N LYS A 46 -9.96 7.49 -3.17
CA LYS A 46 -9.90 6.48 -2.11
C LYS A 46 -8.84 5.43 -2.38
N ILE A 47 -8.25 4.96 -1.31
CA ILE A 47 -7.40 3.78 -1.35
C ILE A 47 -7.75 2.86 -0.18
N ARG A 48 -7.91 1.58 -0.46
CA ARG A 48 -8.17 0.58 0.56
C ARG A 48 -7.00 -0.38 0.63
N ILE A 49 -6.49 -0.59 1.83
CA ILE A 49 -5.35 -1.46 2.08
C ILE A 49 -5.78 -2.57 3.02
N LEU A 50 -5.63 -3.81 2.56
CA LEU A 50 -5.98 -4.99 3.34
C LEU A 50 -4.74 -5.83 3.61
N VAL A 51 -4.50 -6.14 4.87
CA VAL A 51 -3.45 -7.04 5.30
C VAL A 51 -4.11 -8.28 5.87
N ASN A 52 -3.90 -9.42 5.23
CA ASN A 52 -4.56 -10.68 5.58
C ASN A 52 -6.09 -10.53 5.68
N GLY A 53 -6.68 -9.80 4.73
CA GLY A 53 -8.12 -9.59 4.66
C GLY A 53 -8.68 -8.50 5.58
N LYS A 54 -7.84 -7.87 6.37
CA LYS A 54 -8.24 -6.80 7.29
C LYS A 54 -7.57 -5.50 6.92
N GLY A 55 -8.32 -4.40 6.93
CA GLY A 55 -7.71 -3.13 6.60
C GLY A 55 -8.65 -1.96 6.65
N ASN A 56 -8.17 -0.85 6.13
CA ASN A 56 -8.83 0.43 6.21
C ASN A 56 -8.91 1.09 4.85
N THR A 57 -9.90 1.96 4.71
CA THR A 57 -10.06 2.82 3.54
C THR A 57 -9.63 4.22 3.94
N TYR A 58 -8.80 4.82 3.08
CA TYR A 58 -8.32 6.19 3.26
C TYR A 58 -8.81 7.04 2.10
N GLU A 59 -9.23 8.25 2.41
CA GLU A 59 -9.71 9.20 1.40
C GLU A 59 -8.73 10.34 1.25
N HIS A 60 -8.42 10.68 0.02
CA HIS A 60 -7.56 11.82 -0.29
C HIS A 60 -7.77 12.25 -1.73
N GLN A 61 -7.90 13.56 -1.94
CA GLN A 61 -8.19 14.13 -3.27
C GLN A 61 -7.12 13.83 -4.32
N LYS A 62 -5.89 13.54 -3.90
CA LYS A 62 -4.78 13.23 -4.83
C LYS A 62 -4.64 11.75 -5.13
N VAL A 63 -5.49 10.91 -4.56
CA VAL A 63 -5.56 9.51 -4.95
C VAL A 63 -6.39 9.43 -6.23
N THR A 64 -5.77 9.03 -7.31
CA THR A 64 -6.42 8.98 -8.63
C THR A 64 -6.34 7.57 -9.19
N ILE A 65 -7.29 7.25 -10.05
CA ILE A 65 -7.30 5.97 -10.76
C ILE A 65 -6.08 5.90 -11.66
N ILE A 66 -5.43 4.75 -11.67
CA ILE A 66 -4.31 4.49 -12.58
C ILE A 66 -4.88 4.45 -14.01
N ASN A 67 -4.45 5.38 -14.82
CA ASN A 67 -4.88 5.45 -16.21
C ASN A 67 -3.74 4.95 -17.11
N PRO A 68 -3.89 3.78 -17.75
CA PRO A 68 -2.83 3.25 -18.61
C PRO A 68 -2.54 4.12 -19.83
N LYS A 69 -3.45 5.02 -20.19
CA LYS A 69 -3.25 5.94 -21.31
C LYS A 69 -2.58 7.24 -20.89
N ALA A 70 -2.40 7.47 -19.60
CA ALA A 70 -1.74 8.67 -19.12
C ALA A 70 -0.27 8.67 -19.52
N LYS A 71 0.27 9.83 -19.86
CA LYS A 71 1.67 9.97 -20.24
C LYS A 71 2.63 9.87 -19.04
N GLY A 72 2.11 9.89 -17.85
CA GLY A 72 2.91 9.72 -16.65
C GLY A 72 3.27 8.28 -16.40
N LYS A 73 4.22 8.07 -15.48
CA LYS A 73 4.61 6.73 -15.06
C LYS A 73 3.96 6.39 -13.74
N HIS A 74 3.20 5.31 -13.75
CA HIS A 74 2.66 4.73 -12.52
C HIS A 74 3.63 3.65 -12.05
N ARG A 75 4.04 3.71 -10.79
CA ARG A 75 5.03 2.78 -10.25
C ARG A 75 4.57 2.17 -8.95
N PHE A 76 4.82 0.88 -8.85
CA PHE A 76 4.84 0.21 -7.56
C PHE A 76 6.30 -0.05 -7.22
N THR A 77 6.74 0.47 -6.09
CA THR A 77 8.13 0.31 -5.65
C THR A 77 8.15 -0.42 -4.32
N PHE A 78 8.95 -1.46 -4.25
CA PHE A 78 9.16 -2.21 -3.03
C PHE A 78 10.60 -1.96 -2.59
N LYS A 79 10.76 -1.45 -1.36
CA LYS A 79 12.08 -1.13 -0.81
C LYS A 79 12.29 -1.84 0.52
N GLY A 80 13.40 -2.56 0.62
CA GLY A 80 13.94 -2.96 1.90
C GLY A 80 14.88 -1.87 2.41
N GLY A 81 14.98 -1.72 3.71
CA GLY A 81 16.01 -0.89 4.32
C GLY A 81 17.36 -1.59 4.32
N PRO A 82 18.41 -0.94 4.85
CA PRO A 82 19.69 -1.61 5.06
C PRO A 82 19.50 -2.86 5.90
N GLU A 83 20.10 -3.96 5.52
CA GLU A 83 19.99 -5.25 6.20
C GLU A 83 18.58 -5.86 6.14
N CYS A 84 17.70 -5.33 5.29
CA CYS A 84 16.36 -5.87 5.10
C CYS A 84 16.23 -6.52 3.74
N GLU A 85 15.51 -7.62 3.72
CA GLU A 85 15.25 -8.39 2.51
C GLU A 85 13.74 -8.50 2.33
N ILE A 86 13.27 -8.30 1.10
CA ILE A 86 11.85 -8.47 0.75
C ILE A 86 11.74 -9.63 -0.21
N LEU A 87 10.93 -10.62 0.14
CA LEU A 87 10.66 -11.77 -0.70
C LEU A 87 9.21 -11.71 -1.17
N PHE A 88 9.00 -12.07 -2.44
CA PHE A 88 7.68 -12.12 -3.04
C PHE A 88 7.39 -13.54 -3.51
N ASP A 89 6.23 -14.06 -3.12
CA ASP A 89 5.73 -15.30 -3.68
C ASP A 89 5.09 -15.00 -5.03
N TYR A 90 4.16 -14.05 -5.06
CA TYR A 90 3.55 -13.60 -6.31
C TYR A 90 3.03 -12.17 -6.18
N VAL A 91 2.88 -11.51 -7.33
CA VAL A 91 2.24 -10.21 -7.44
C VAL A 91 1.24 -10.28 -8.58
N ILE A 92 0.00 -9.93 -8.31
CA ILE A 92 -1.07 -9.90 -9.31
C ILE A 92 -1.62 -8.49 -9.39
N LEU A 93 -1.70 -7.97 -10.62
CA LEU A 93 -2.34 -6.69 -10.90
C LEU A 93 -3.57 -6.98 -11.75
N TRP A 94 -4.71 -6.45 -11.35
CA TRP A 94 -5.92 -6.61 -12.13
C TRP A 94 -6.74 -5.32 -12.12
N ASP A 95 -7.58 -5.20 -13.14
CA ASP A 95 -8.51 -4.08 -13.26
C ASP A 95 -9.86 -4.53 -12.71
N CYS A 96 -10.36 -3.82 -11.71
CA CYS A 96 -11.65 -4.08 -11.08
C CYS A 96 -12.78 -3.25 -11.66
N ALA A 97 -12.53 -2.50 -12.73
CA ALA A 97 -13.55 -1.69 -13.38
C ALA A 97 -14.59 -2.58 -14.05
N ASP A 98 -15.83 -2.26 -13.82
CA ASP A 98 -16.96 -2.94 -14.48
C ASP A 98 -17.18 -2.46 -15.90
#